data_7e8eae984166bde25b0582451e7c9912
#
_entry.id   7e8eae984166bde25b0582451e7c9912
#
_cell.length_a   1.000
_cell.length_b   1.000
_cell.length_c   1.000
_cell.angle_alpha   90.00
_cell.angle_beta   90.00
_cell.angle_gamma   90.00
#
_symmetry.space_group_name_H-M   'P 1'
#
loop_
_entity.id
_entity.type
_entity.pdbx_description
1 polymer ?
#
loop_
_entity_poly.entity_id
_entity_poly.type
_entity_poly.pdbx_seq_one_letter_code
_entity_poly.pdbx_strand_id
1 'polypeptide(L)'
;ATIQEWIMAAEYIMSEGNPNVIFCERGIRTFETYTRNTLDLSVVPIIKERTHLPIIIDPSHAAGDYKLIESLSLAAIAAGADGLIIEVHDDPENAWSDGAQSLKPKRYADLVEKGKAIAKVIGREL
;
A
#
# COMPACT_ATOMS: atom_id res chain seq x y z
N ALA A 1 -15.07 -6.03 -1.55
CA ALA A 1 -15.08 -7.15 -0.59
C ALA A 1 -14.92 -6.62 0.83
N THR A 2 -15.51 -7.29 1.79
CA THR A 2 -15.28 -7.03 3.20
C THR A 2 -13.92 -7.63 3.61
N ILE A 3 -13.42 -7.23 4.77
CA ILE A 3 -12.18 -7.82 5.31
C ILE A 3 -12.34 -9.33 5.49
N GLN A 4 -13.49 -9.76 5.98
CA GLN A 4 -13.76 -11.19 6.17
C GLN A 4 -13.71 -11.95 4.85
N GLU A 5 -14.35 -11.44 3.82
CA GLU A 5 -14.32 -12.05 2.49
C GLU A 5 -12.90 -12.09 1.92
N TRP A 6 -12.12 -11.07 2.16
CA TRP A 6 -10.74 -10.97 1.71
C TRP A 6 -9.85 -12.02 2.40
N ILE A 7 -10.00 -12.17 3.72
CA ILE A 7 -9.29 -13.22 4.47
C ILE A 7 -9.68 -14.61 3.95
N MET A 8 -10.96 -14.84 3.69
CA MET A 8 -11.45 -16.12 3.17
C MET A 8 -10.87 -16.42 1.78
N ALA A 9 -10.70 -15.41 0.94
CA ALA A 9 -10.07 -15.59 -0.36
C ALA A 9 -8.62 -16.05 -0.24
N ALA A 10 -7.87 -15.50 0.72
CA ALA A 10 -6.51 -15.92 1.00
C ALA A 10 -6.47 -17.37 1.53
N GLU A 11 -7.37 -17.71 2.43
CA GLU A 11 -7.50 -19.08 2.95
C GLU A 11 -7.79 -20.08 1.83
N TYR A 12 -8.62 -19.70 0.88
CA TYR A 12 -8.94 -20.55 -0.26
C TYR A 12 -7.68 -20.87 -1.07
N ILE A 13 -6.85 -19.88 -1.35
CA ILE A 13 -5.58 -20.07 -2.08
C ILE A 13 -4.66 -21.01 -1.29
N MET A 14 -4.55 -20.79 0.00
CA MET A 14 -3.69 -21.60 0.87
C MET A 14 -4.18 -23.04 0.95
N SER A 15 -5.48 -23.27 0.95
CA SER A 15 -6.07 -24.61 1.00
C SER A 15 -5.76 -25.42 -0.26
N GLU A 16 -5.47 -24.77 -1.38
CA GLU A 16 -5.05 -25.41 -2.62
C GLU A 16 -3.53 -25.70 -2.64
N GLY A 17 -2.83 -25.49 -1.54
CA GLY A 17 -1.43 -25.87 -1.38
C GLY A 17 -0.41 -24.76 -1.57
N ASN A 18 -0.84 -23.51 -1.77
CA ASN A 18 0.09 -22.39 -1.91
C ASN A 18 0.10 -21.53 -0.64
N PRO A 19 1.14 -21.64 0.23
CA PRO A 19 1.26 -20.83 1.43
C PRO A 19 1.79 -19.41 1.16
N ASN A 20 2.24 -19.13 -0.06
CA ASN A 20 2.90 -17.86 -0.41
C ASN A 20 1.87 -16.84 -0.85
N VAL A 21 1.14 -16.29 0.12
CA VAL A 21 0.09 -15.30 -0.11
C VAL A 21 0.46 -14.00 0.59
N ILE A 22 0.28 -12.87 -0.11
CA ILE A 22 0.49 -11.52 0.42
C ILE A 22 -0.79 -10.74 0.18
N PHE A 23 -1.31 -10.08 1.21
CA PHE A 23 -2.42 -9.13 1.06
C PHE A 23 -1.88 -7.81 0.49
N CYS A 24 -2.66 -7.18 -0.39
CA CYS A 24 -2.34 -5.86 -0.90
C CYS A 24 -3.57 -4.96 -0.79
N GLU A 25 -3.49 -3.92 0.03
CA GLU A 25 -4.53 -2.90 0.09
C GLU A 25 -4.19 -1.79 -0.90
N ARG A 26 -5.08 -1.56 -1.87
CA ARG A 26 -4.89 -0.57 -2.93
C ARG A 26 -6.08 0.36 -3.09
N GLY A 27 -6.86 0.52 -2.04
CA GLY A 27 -8.01 1.41 -1.98
C GLY A 27 -9.34 0.68 -2.10
N ILE A 28 -10.32 1.24 -1.44
CA ILE A 28 -11.71 0.76 -1.49
C ILE A 28 -12.60 1.84 -2.07
N ARG A 29 -13.73 1.44 -2.63
CA ARG A 29 -14.74 2.38 -3.09
C ARG A 29 -15.52 2.95 -1.91
N THR A 30 -15.62 4.28 -1.86
CA THR A 30 -16.43 4.98 -0.88
C THR A 30 -17.24 6.06 -1.60
N PHE A 31 -18.03 6.81 -0.85
CA PHE A 31 -18.74 7.97 -1.39
C PHE A 31 -17.80 9.12 -1.76
N GLU A 32 -16.56 9.12 -1.26
CA GLU A 32 -15.61 10.20 -1.50
C GLU A 32 -15.08 10.15 -2.93
N THR A 33 -15.08 11.31 -3.60
CA THR A 33 -14.64 11.42 -5.01
C THR A 33 -13.36 12.22 -5.18
N TYR A 34 -12.82 12.79 -4.11
CA TYR A 34 -11.60 13.62 -4.17
C TYR A 34 -10.37 12.81 -4.54
N THR A 35 -10.29 11.59 -4.05
CA THR A 35 -9.27 10.62 -4.45
C THR A 35 -9.90 9.55 -5.32
N ARG A 36 -9.10 8.83 -6.08
CA ARG A 36 -9.58 7.75 -6.94
C ARG A 36 -10.28 6.67 -6.13
N ASN A 37 -9.64 6.24 -5.02
CA ASN A 37 -10.20 5.32 -4.05
C ASN A 37 -9.78 5.80 -2.65
N THR A 38 -10.44 5.28 -1.63
CA THR A 38 -10.06 5.57 -0.24
C THR A 38 -9.11 4.49 0.26
N LEU A 39 -7.94 4.89 0.74
CA LEU A 39 -6.98 3.96 1.33
C LEU A 39 -7.39 3.65 2.76
N ASP A 40 -7.67 2.38 3.05
CA ASP A 40 -8.07 1.93 4.38
C ASP A 40 -6.86 1.37 5.12
N LEU A 41 -6.20 2.20 5.92
CA LEU A 41 -5.05 1.78 6.72
C LEU A 41 -5.44 1.01 7.98
N SER A 42 -6.69 1.08 8.41
CA SER A 42 -7.14 0.29 9.58
C SER A 42 -7.05 -1.22 9.32
N VAL A 43 -7.08 -1.63 8.05
CA VAL A 43 -6.94 -3.04 7.68
C VAL A 43 -5.58 -3.62 8.06
N VAL A 44 -4.52 -2.79 8.16
CA VAL A 44 -3.18 -3.27 8.48
C VAL A 44 -3.13 -3.96 9.86
N PRO A 45 -3.47 -3.29 10.97
CA PRO A 45 -3.47 -3.96 12.26
C PRO A 45 -4.49 -5.11 12.33
N ILE A 46 -5.62 -5.01 11.63
CA ILE A 46 -6.63 -6.08 11.62
C ILE A 46 -6.07 -7.35 10.98
N ILE A 47 -5.46 -7.24 9.80
CA ILE A 47 -4.87 -8.39 9.11
C ILE A 47 -3.72 -8.98 9.94
N LYS A 48 -2.87 -8.13 10.53
CA LYS A 48 -1.75 -8.58 11.35
C LYS A 48 -2.22 -9.32 12.60
N GLU A 49 -3.38 -8.99 13.15
CA GLU A 49 -3.99 -9.69 14.27
C GLU A 49 -4.62 -11.02 13.86
N ARG A 50 -5.29 -11.03 12.70
CA ARG A 50 -6.11 -12.16 12.25
C ARG A 50 -5.33 -13.23 11.49
N THR A 51 -4.21 -12.89 10.88
CA THR A 51 -3.41 -13.81 10.07
C THR A 51 -1.92 -13.62 10.31
N HIS A 52 -1.12 -14.60 9.90
CA HIS A 52 0.34 -14.50 9.86
C HIS A 52 0.86 -13.97 8.53
N LEU A 53 -0.02 -13.75 7.56
CA LEU A 53 0.37 -13.35 6.21
C LEU A 53 0.81 -11.89 6.16
N PRO A 54 1.76 -11.57 5.27
CA PRO A 54 2.17 -10.17 5.07
C PRO A 54 1.06 -9.35 4.44
N ILE A 55 1.05 -8.05 4.77
CA ILE A 55 0.20 -7.08 4.11
C ILE A 55 1.04 -5.92 3.61
N ILE A 56 0.86 -5.56 2.34
CA ILE A 56 1.50 -4.42 1.70
C ILE A 56 0.45 -3.41 1.27
N ILE A 57 0.88 -2.18 1.09
CA ILE A 57 0.00 -1.07 0.74
C ILE A 57 0.42 -0.48 -0.59
N ASP A 58 -0.55 -0.20 -1.42
CA ASP A 58 -0.39 0.44 -2.73
C ASP A 58 -1.08 1.81 -2.71
N PRO A 59 -0.40 2.86 -2.26
CA PRO A 59 -0.99 4.20 -2.21
C PRO A 59 -1.15 4.82 -3.60
N SER A 60 -0.36 4.39 -4.56
CA SER A 60 -0.41 4.91 -5.93
C SER A 60 -1.77 4.67 -6.58
N HIS A 61 -2.26 3.42 -6.52
CA HIS A 61 -3.56 3.08 -7.08
C HIS A 61 -4.70 3.58 -6.20
N ALA A 62 -4.50 3.67 -4.88
CA ALA A 62 -5.53 4.19 -3.99
C ALA A 62 -5.79 5.68 -4.26
N ALA A 63 -4.76 6.49 -4.20
CA ALA A 63 -4.90 7.95 -4.33
C ALA A 63 -5.13 8.40 -5.78
N GLY A 64 -4.43 7.80 -6.73
CA GLY A 64 -4.46 8.23 -8.13
C GLY A 64 -3.79 9.59 -8.37
N ASP A 65 -3.08 10.12 -7.38
CA ASP A 65 -2.46 11.43 -7.41
C ASP A 65 -1.09 11.35 -6.72
N TYR A 66 -0.02 11.62 -7.47
CA TYR A 66 1.35 11.52 -6.98
C TYR A 66 1.62 12.41 -5.76
N LYS A 67 0.90 13.53 -5.61
CA LYS A 67 1.08 14.47 -4.51
C LYS A 67 0.72 13.89 -3.15
N LEU A 68 -0.08 12.82 -3.11
CA LEU A 68 -0.55 12.19 -1.87
C LEU A 68 0.30 10.97 -1.47
N ILE A 69 1.16 10.48 -2.36
CA ILE A 69 1.84 9.19 -2.20
C ILE A 69 2.78 9.19 -1.00
N GLU A 70 3.56 10.24 -0.80
CA GLU A 70 4.52 10.29 0.31
C GLU A 70 3.81 10.18 1.66
N SER A 71 2.81 11.02 1.91
CA SER A 71 2.07 11.02 3.18
C SER A 71 1.40 9.67 3.44
N LEU A 72 0.77 9.10 2.43
CA LEU A 72 0.09 7.81 2.57
C LEU A 72 1.08 6.66 2.79
N SER A 73 2.22 6.71 2.12
CA SER A 73 3.28 5.71 2.29
C SER A 73 3.86 5.73 3.70
N LEU A 74 4.17 6.93 4.21
CA LEU A 74 4.70 7.09 5.56
C LEU A 74 3.68 6.64 6.61
N ALA A 75 2.41 6.97 6.40
CA ALA A 75 1.33 6.52 7.28
C ALA A 75 1.18 4.99 7.25
N ALA A 76 1.33 4.36 6.09
CA ALA A 76 1.26 2.91 5.95
C ALA A 76 2.39 2.22 6.72
N ILE A 77 3.62 2.75 6.65
CA ILE A 77 4.75 2.25 7.42
C ILE A 77 4.45 2.37 8.91
N ALA A 78 3.99 3.55 9.35
CA ALA A 78 3.65 3.79 10.76
C ALA A 78 2.53 2.85 11.25
N ALA A 79 1.58 2.50 10.40
CA ALA A 79 0.50 1.56 10.74
C ALA A 79 1.00 0.11 10.88
N GLY A 80 2.21 -0.18 10.42
CA GLY A 80 2.82 -1.51 10.53
C GLY A 80 2.73 -2.37 9.28
N ALA A 81 2.48 -1.79 8.11
CA ALA A 81 2.49 -2.53 6.85
C ALA A 81 3.86 -3.20 6.64
N ASP A 82 3.85 -4.37 6.02
CA ASP A 82 5.06 -5.14 5.75
C ASP A 82 5.79 -4.67 4.50
N GLY A 83 5.16 -3.86 3.67
CA GLY A 83 5.78 -3.31 2.48
C GLY A 83 4.89 -2.34 1.75
N LEU A 84 5.43 -1.77 0.68
CA LEU A 84 4.74 -0.79 -0.17
C LEU A 84 4.93 -1.18 -1.63
N ILE A 85 3.92 -0.89 -2.45
CA ILE A 85 4.04 -0.88 -3.92
C ILE A 85 3.81 0.56 -4.36
N ILE A 86 4.79 1.13 -5.05
CA ILE A 86 4.73 2.52 -5.49
C ILE A 86 5.07 2.60 -6.98
N GLU A 87 4.24 3.30 -7.73
CA GLU A 87 4.49 3.58 -9.13
C GLU A 87 5.56 4.67 -9.26
N VAL A 88 6.60 4.37 -10.01
CA VAL A 88 7.71 5.32 -10.28
C VAL A 88 7.92 5.40 -11.79
N HIS A 89 8.12 6.61 -12.30
CA HIS A 89 8.38 6.83 -13.71
C HIS A 89 9.34 8.02 -13.85
N ASP A 90 10.30 7.93 -14.76
CA ASP A 90 11.26 9.00 -15.00
C ASP A 90 10.64 10.22 -15.70
N ASP A 91 9.54 9.99 -16.43
CA ASP A 91 8.78 11.04 -17.12
C ASP A 91 7.28 10.77 -16.98
N PRO A 92 6.68 11.04 -15.81
CA PRO A 92 5.27 10.72 -15.54
C PRO A 92 4.29 11.39 -16.52
N GLU A 93 4.61 12.59 -17.01
CA GLU A 93 3.75 13.32 -17.93
C GLU A 93 3.58 12.61 -19.28
N ASN A 94 4.57 11.81 -19.68
CA ASN A 94 4.57 11.05 -20.93
C ASN A 94 4.45 9.53 -20.68
N ALA A 95 4.09 9.12 -19.50
CA ALA A 95 3.89 7.70 -19.18
C ALA A 95 2.72 7.12 -20.00
N TRP A 96 2.88 5.88 -20.45
CA TRP A 96 1.85 5.19 -21.21
C TRP A 96 0.64 4.83 -20.36
N SER A 97 0.83 4.72 -19.03
CA SER A 97 -0.25 4.45 -18.08
C SER A 97 0.12 5.04 -16.73
N ASP A 98 -0.88 5.37 -15.93
CA ASP A 98 -0.75 5.73 -14.51
C ASP A 98 0.22 6.88 -14.21
N GLY A 99 0.48 7.76 -15.18
CA GLY A 99 1.39 8.90 -14.99
C GLY A 99 0.99 9.83 -13.86
N ALA A 100 -0.30 10.08 -13.71
CA ALA A 100 -0.82 10.99 -12.69
C ALA A 100 -0.56 10.49 -11.26
N GLN A 101 -0.35 9.19 -11.08
CA GLN A 101 -0.09 8.56 -9.78
C GLN A 101 1.36 8.15 -9.58
N SER A 102 2.23 8.39 -10.58
CA SER A 102 3.63 7.98 -10.54
C SER A 102 4.52 9.04 -9.92
N LEU A 103 5.45 8.62 -9.07
CA LEU A 103 6.50 9.49 -8.53
C LEU A 103 7.67 9.57 -9.51
N LYS A 104 8.36 10.71 -9.50
CA LYS A 104 9.69 10.79 -10.10
C LYS A 104 10.71 10.08 -9.21
N PRO A 105 11.80 9.53 -9.77
CA PRO A 105 12.81 8.79 -8.99
C PRO A 105 13.35 9.55 -7.77
N LYS A 106 13.56 10.86 -7.88
CA LYS A 106 14.04 11.67 -6.75
C LYS A 106 13.04 11.70 -5.61
N ARG A 107 11.76 11.86 -5.90
CA ARG A 107 10.71 11.85 -4.88
C ARG A 107 10.62 10.50 -4.20
N TYR A 108 10.76 9.42 -4.97
CA TYR A 108 10.81 8.08 -4.42
C TYR A 108 12.00 7.90 -3.46
N ALA A 109 13.18 8.37 -3.85
CA ALA A 109 14.37 8.30 -3.00
C ALA A 109 14.18 9.04 -1.67
N ASP A 110 13.59 10.25 -1.72
CA ASP A 110 13.29 11.05 -0.53
C ASP A 110 12.28 10.33 0.36
N LEU A 111 11.25 9.72 -0.24
CA LEU A 111 10.26 8.92 0.48
C LEU A 111 10.90 7.75 1.22
N VAL A 112 11.81 7.04 0.57
CA VAL A 112 12.53 5.90 1.17
C VAL A 112 13.32 6.34 2.39
N GLU A 113 14.03 7.47 2.31
CA GLU A 113 14.80 7.98 3.45
C GLU A 113 13.89 8.34 4.65
N LYS A 114 12.78 9.01 4.41
CA LYS A 114 11.79 9.29 5.45
C LYS A 114 11.17 8.02 5.99
N GLY A 115 10.88 7.07 5.10
CA GLY A 115 10.33 5.77 5.48
C GLY A 115 11.23 4.99 6.41
N LYS A 116 12.54 5.03 6.16
CA LYS A 116 13.54 4.39 7.04
C LYS A 116 13.47 4.97 8.47
N ALA A 117 13.33 6.28 8.59
CA ALA A 117 13.23 6.93 9.89
C ALA A 117 11.96 6.51 10.65
N ILE A 118 10.82 6.45 9.96
CA ILE A 118 9.56 6.02 10.58
C ILE A 118 9.60 4.53 10.92
N ALA A 119 10.14 3.69 10.06
CA ALA A 119 10.30 2.26 10.32
C ALA A 119 11.10 2.03 11.61
N LYS A 120 12.16 2.80 11.80
CA LYS A 120 12.98 2.73 13.01
C LYS A 120 12.18 3.06 14.27
N VAL A 121 11.30 4.07 14.21
CA VAL A 121 10.45 4.47 15.34
C VAL A 121 9.56 3.31 15.80
N ILE A 122 9.02 2.54 14.87
CA ILE A 122 8.16 1.38 15.21
C ILE A 122 8.94 0.07 15.38
N GLY A 123 10.27 0.13 15.41
CA GLY A 123 11.11 -1.04 15.66
C GLY A 123 11.35 -1.91 14.43
N ARG A 124 11.25 -1.37 13.22
CA ARG A 124 11.45 -2.09 11.97
C ARG A 124 12.54 -1.45 11.12
N GLU A 125 12.95 -2.14 10.08
CA GLU A 125 13.93 -1.65 9.10
C GLU A 125 13.31 -1.63 7.71
N LEU A 126 13.76 -0.68 6.91
CA LEU A 126 13.37 -0.54 5.52
C LEU A 126 14.59 -0.63 4.61
#